data_36758466d16d79534accdb34da7aa552
#
_entry.id   36758466d16d79534accdb34da7aa552
#
_cell.length_a   1.000
_cell.length_b   1.000
_cell.length_c   1.000
_cell.angle_alpha   90.00
_cell.angle_beta   90.00
_cell.angle_gamma   90.00
#
_symmetry.space_group_name_H-M   'P 1'
#
loop_
_entity.id
_entity.type
_entity.pdbx_description
1 polymer ?
#
loop_
_entity_poly.entity_id
_entity_poly.type
_entity_poly.pdbx_seq_one_letter_code
_entity_poly.pdbx_strand_id
1 'polypeptide(L)'
;MTDTAGSTNSSSKTVTTGPVNSGSKTTEFSIPTMPTGIQRYLDRAIGVLQKFGVAPASGSQSELVKLLDEVKHVDEPKVLAIAKTIQHMSTFNALVRDNVESINIGNRYLEITQMFDSVRDDSKTLIRQLDDGKFSMTEKAQNLWMRMRRGTPSARFEKIIDLYKDVAADTRNQLEREQAIMDGYIDFRFALKEAEILSRELVETHAPTLEAAKTTFANAQAAVTAAATAEQGTRSKLELARDEAKIGYEREDRSYQLLKDVAENLSIGYDVGETLVTKLKQTHDVKDQVYRRSVTFFTTNEHVFTILGTVYTSQQGLNEATRSTEAMKEGVNKGLEDVADLGRDLERAALKAGYGSFC
;
A
#
# COMPACT_ATOMS: atom_id res chain seq x y z
N MET A 1 24.88 -11.26 65.42
CA MET A 1 24.21 -10.27 66.28
C MET A 1 22.87 -10.06 65.62
N THR A 2 21.94 -10.86 66.05
CA THR A 2 20.85 -10.60 67.02
C THR A 2 19.80 -9.66 66.43
N ASP A 3 18.66 -10.09 66.13
CA ASP A 3 17.48 -10.60 66.86
C ASP A 3 16.34 -9.65 66.58
N THR A 4 15.18 -9.89 66.40
CA THR A 4 14.09 -10.72 66.90
C THR A 4 12.76 -10.08 66.44
N ALA A 5 11.92 -10.81 65.87
CA ALA A 5 10.52 -11.13 66.18
C ALA A 5 9.61 -10.10 66.86
N GLY A 6 8.36 -10.03 66.36
CA GLY A 6 7.26 -9.37 67.05
C GLY A 6 5.93 -9.59 66.36
N SER A 7 5.35 -10.76 66.56
CA SER A 7 3.94 -11.10 66.32
C SER A 7 3.04 -10.42 67.31
N THR A 8 1.90 -9.80 66.90
CA THR A 8 0.71 -9.76 67.78
C THR A 8 -0.58 -9.83 66.96
N ASN A 9 -1.25 -10.88 67.27
CA ASN A 9 -2.61 -11.26 66.99
C ASN A 9 -3.59 -10.39 67.78
N SER A 10 -4.69 -9.94 67.17
CA SER A 10 -5.89 -9.58 67.94
C SER A 10 -7.17 -9.73 67.14
N SER A 11 -7.96 -10.60 67.63
CA SER A 11 -9.30 -11.07 67.33
C SER A 11 -10.42 -10.02 67.18
N SER A 12 -11.32 -10.35 66.27
CA SER A 12 -12.78 -10.36 66.38
C SER A 12 -13.56 -9.08 66.70
N LYS A 13 -14.45 -8.73 65.76
CA LYS A 13 -15.90 -8.63 66.11
C LYS A 13 -16.75 -8.69 64.82
N THR A 14 -17.52 -9.77 64.75
CA THR A 14 -18.66 -9.96 63.85
C THR A 14 -19.79 -8.99 64.22
N VAL A 15 -20.24 -8.19 63.23
CA VAL A 15 -21.54 -7.51 63.33
C VAL A 15 -22.30 -7.91 62.08
N THR A 16 -23.32 -8.74 62.32
CA THR A 16 -24.36 -9.15 61.38
C THR A 16 -25.37 -8.03 61.24
N THR A 17 -25.48 -7.43 60.05
CA THR A 17 -26.68 -6.66 59.68
C THR A 17 -27.13 -7.15 58.28
N GLY A 18 -28.42 -7.42 58.22
CA GLY A 18 -29.11 -8.12 57.14
C GLY A 18 -29.15 -7.39 55.77
N PRO A 19 -29.72 -8.04 54.77
CA PRO A 19 -29.62 -7.62 53.38
C PRO A 19 -30.54 -6.47 53.06
N VAL A 20 -29.95 -5.33 52.68
CA VAL A 20 -30.66 -4.26 51.98
C VAL A 20 -30.66 -4.57 50.48
N ASN A 21 -31.78 -5.01 50.00
CA ASN A 21 -32.06 -5.22 48.60
C ASN A 21 -32.24 -3.87 47.90
N SER A 22 -31.15 -3.29 47.38
CA SER A 22 -31.23 -2.18 46.44
C SER A 22 -30.95 -2.74 45.03
N GLY A 23 -32.04 -3.04 44.33
CA GLY A 23 -32.02 -3.38 42.91
C GLY A 23 -31.52 -2.22 42.07
N SER A 24 -30.21 -2.10 42.01
CA SER A 24 -29.55 -1.31 40.99
C SER A 24 -29.59 -2.12 39.68
N LYS A 25 -30.56 -1.80 38.83
CA LYS A 25 -30.48 -2.19 37.44
C LYS A 25 -29.28 -1.47 36.83
N THR A 26 -28.14 -2.12 36.83
CA THR A 26 -27.04 -1.76 35.96
C THR A 26 -27.53 -1.99 34.54
N THR A 27 -27.92 -0.92 33.87
CA THR A 27 -28.10 -0.96 32.41
C THR A 27 -26.70 -1.19 31.83
N GLU A 28 -26.39 -2.45 31.51
CA GLU A 28 -25.25 -2.75 30.66
C GLU A 28 -25.46 -1.97 29.37
N PHE A 29 -24.67 -0.94 29.18
CA PHE A 29 -24.52 -0.28 27.90
C PHE A 29 -23.81 -1.30 27.01
N SER A 30 -24.59 -2.11 26.28
CA SER A 30 -24.06 -2.95 25.21
C SER A 30 -23.49 -2.00 24.16
N ILE A 31 -22.17 -1.94 24.08
CA ILE A 31 -21.48 -1.28 22.98
C ILE A 31 -21.91 -2.05 21.71
N PRO A 32 -22.49 -1.38 20.69
CA PRO A 32 -22.93 -2.04 19.48
C PRO A 32 -21.74 -2.78 18.87
N THR A 33 -21.80 -4.11 18.83
CA THR A 33 -20.74 -4.95 18.26
C THR A 33 -20.89 -4.96 16.75
N MET A 34 -19.84 -4.53 16.06
CA MET A 34 -19.78 -4.59 14.59
C MET A 34 -19.91 -6.03 14.10
N PRO A 35 -20.46 -6.25 12.88
CA PRO A 35 -20.48 -7.55 12.24
C PRO A 35 -19.06 -8.16 12.18
N THR A 36 -18.91 -9.37 12.69
CA THR A 36 -17.61 -10.04 12.93
C THR A 36 -16.76 -10.19 11.65
N GLY A 37 -17.41 -10.30 10.48
CA GLY A 37 -16.73 -10.41 9.18
C GLY A 37 -15.96 -9.16 8.82
N ILE A 38 -16.64 -8.02 8.73
CA ILE A 38 -16.03 -6.71 8.39
C ILE A 38 -14.92 -6.37 9.36
N GLN A 39 -15.15 -6.50 10.66
CA GLN A 39 -14.14 -6.13 11.65
C GLN A 39 -12.85 -6.92 11.45
N ARG A 40 -12.93 -8.23 11.24
CA ARG A 40 -11.77 -9.09 11.01
C ARG A 40 -10.98 -8.67 9.78
N TYR A 41 -11.64 -8.33 8.67
CA TYR A 41 -10.97 -7.88 7.46
C TYR A 41 -10.33 -6.50 7.64
N LEU A 42 -11.02 -5.55 8.26
CA LEU A 42 -10.49 -4.24 8.56
C LEU A 42 -9.29 -4.29 9.51
N ASP A 43 -9.34 -5.10 10.58
CA ASP A 43 -8.25 -5.23 11.53
C ASP A 43 -6.98 -5.77 10.87
N ARG A 44 -7.11 -6.75 9.97
CA ARG A 44 -5.97 -7.28 9.20
C ARG A 44 -5.42 -6.23 8.24
N ALA A 45 -6.29 -5.58 7.49
CA ALA A 45 -5.91 -4.53 6.54
C ALA A 45 -5.20 -3.37 7.25
N ILE A 46 -5.77 -2.87 8.36
CA ILE A 46 -5.19 -1.79 9.17
C ILE A 46 -3.86 -2.22 9.79
N GLY A 47 -3.75 -3.48 10.24
CA GLY A 47 -2.51 -4.03 10.79
C GLY A 47 -1.35 -3.99 9.78
N VAL A 48 -1.62 -4.11 8.48
CA VAL A 48 -0.61 -3.92 7.43
C VAL A 48 -0.19 -2.46 7.33
N LEU A 49 -1.15 -1.51 7.33
CA LEU A 49 -0.84 -0.07 7.28
C LEU A 49 0.06 0.35 8.45
N GLN A 50 -0.24 -0.13 9.66
CA GLN A 50 0.51 0.19 10.87
C GLN A 50 1.96 -0.31 10.81
N LYS A 51 2.22 -1.50 10.22
CA LYS A 51 3.58 -2.02 10.04
C LYS A 51 4.47 -1.08 9.22
N PHE A 52 3.90 -0.29 8.33
CA PHE A 52 4.63 0.67 7.49
C PHE A 52 4.57 2.09 8.01
N GLY A 53 4.10 2.30 9.25
CA GLY A 53 4.02 3.63 9.86
C GLY A 53 2.96 4.53 9.21
N VAL A 54 2.06 3.95 8.41
CA VAL A 54 0.90 4.66 7.86
C VAL A 54 -0.18 4.64 8.93
N ALA A 55 -0.27 5.71 9.71
CA ALA A 55 -1.39 5.88 10.63
C ALA A 55 -2.68 5.98 9.80
N PRO A 56 -3.75 5.25 10.17
CA PRO A 56 -5.05 5.53 9.60
C PRO A 56 -5.31 7.02 9.80
N ALA A 57 -5.74 7.70 8.74
CA ALA A 57 -5.93 9.15 8.76
C ALA A 57 -6.89 9.52 9.91
N SER A 58 -6.31 9.99 11.01
CA SER A 58 -7.06 10.44 12.20
C SER A 58 -7.69 11.81 11.97
N GLY A 59 -7.62 12.33 10.76
CA GLY A 59 -8.05 13.67 10.41
C GLY A 59 -9.18 13.68 9.39
N SER A 60 -10.20 14.44 9.64
CA SER A 60 -11.43 14.70 8.90
C SER A 60 -12.22 13.43 8.54
N GLN A 61 -13.22 13.12 9.36
CA GLN A 61 -14.32 12.28 8.92
C GLN A 61 -14.77 12.78 7.54
N SER A 62 -14.81 11.90 6.53
CA SER A 62 -15.36 12.28 5.25
C SER A 62 -16.78 12.81 5.46
N GLU A 63 -17.22 13.77 4.67
CA GLU A 63 -18.59 14.29 4.77
C GLU A 63 -19.63 13.16 4.72
N LEU A 64 -19.35 12.11 3.93
CA LEU A 64 -20.19 10.92 3.85
C LEU A 64 -20.30 10.17 5.20
N VAL A 65 -19.23 10.09 5.99
CA VAL A 65 -19.25 9.47 7.32
C VAL A 65 -20.13 10.30 8.28
N LYS A 66 -20.11 11.64 8.17
CA LYS A 66 -21.00 12.51 8.97
C LYS A 66 -22.46 12.33 8.60
N LEU A 67 -22.76 12.19 7.30
CA LEU A 67 -24.12 11.92 6.82
C LEU A 67 -24.64 10.58 7.32
N LEU A 68 -23.79 9.57 7.47
CA LEU A 68 -24.20 8.28 8.02
C LEU A 68 -24.69 8.34 9.47
N ASP A 69 -24.32 9.37 10.22
CA ASP A 69 -24.86 9.59 11.58
C ASP A 69 -26.38 9.84 11.55
N GLU A 70 -26.91 10.39 10.47
CA GLU A 70 -28.35 10.63 10.29
C GLU A 70 -29.17 9.34 10.17
N VAL A 71 -28.55 8.25 9.71
CA VAL A 71 -29.21 6.96 9.49
C VAL A 71 -28.88 5.89 10.54
N LYS A 72 -28.15 6.24 11.60
CA LYS A 72 -27.85 5.30 12.70
C LYS A 72 -29.09 4.68 13.34
N HIS A 73 -30.21 5.37 13.32
CA HIS A 73 -31.48 4.88 13.86
C HIS A 73 -32.04 3.66 13.11
N VAL A 74 -31.58 3.38 11.89
CA VAL A 74 -32.02 2.21 11.09
C VAL A 74 -31.40 0.92 11.62
N ASP A 75 -30.06 0.90 11.76
CA ASP A 75 -29.30 -0.22 12.34
C ASP A 75 -27.90 0.29 12.70
N GLU A 76 -27.71 0.73 13.94
CA GLU A 76 -26.46 1.35 14.38
C GLU A 76 -25.22 0.47 14.17
N PRO A 77 -25.18 -0.82 14.52
CA PRO A 77 -24.03 -1.70 14.28
C PRO A 77 -23.59 -1.77 12.81
N LYS A 78 -24.55 -1.92 11.88
CA LYS A 78 -24.27 -1.98 10.45
C LYS A 78 -23.79 -0.64 9.92
N VAL A 79 -24.43 0.44 10.30
CA VAL A 79 -24.05 1.81 9.89
C VAL A 79 -22.64 2.17 10.37
N LEU A 80 -22.28 1.80 11.61
CA LEU A 80 -20.92 2.00 12.12
C LEU A 80 -19.86 1.19 11.36
N ALA A 81 -20.19 -0.05 10.98
CA ALA A 81 -19.29 -0.89 10.17
C ALA A 81 -19.04 -0.27 8.79
N ILE A 82 -20.09 0.19 8.13
CA ILE A 82 -20.03 0.89 6.85
C ILE A 82 -19.20 2.17 6.96
N ALA A 83 -19.46 3.00 7.98
CA ALA A 83 -18.75 4.26 8.21
C ALA A 83 -17.25 4.05 8.40
N LYS A 84 -16.83 3.06 9.19
CA LYS A 84 -15.42 2.71 9.38
C LYS A 84 -14.77 2.25 8.07
N THR A 85 -15.47 1.43 7.27
CA THR A 85 -14.96 0.97 5.99
C THR A 85 -14.72 2.12 5.03
N ILE A 86 -15.67 3.05 4.92
CA ILE A 86 -15.54 4.26 4.09
C ILE A 86 -14.39 5.16 4.57
N GLN A 87 -14.22 5.32 5.88
CA GLN A 87 -13.14 6.11 6.45
C GLN A 87 -11.76 5.61 6.02
N HIS A 88 -11.58 4.30 5.92
CA HIS A 88 -10.30 3.71 5.49
C HIS A 88 -10.10 3.67 3.98
N MET A 89 -11.17 3.81 3.19
CA MET A 89 -11.10 3.72 1.73
C MET A 89 -10.14 4.75 1.12
N SER A 90 -10.22 6.00 1.56
CA SER A 90 -9.36 7.09 1.05
C SER A 90 -7.88 6.84 1.41
N THR A 91 -7.61 6.34 2.61
CA THR A 91 -6.26 6.03 3.08
C THR A 91 -5.62 4.91 2.26
N PHE A 92 -6.36 3.83 2.02
CA PHE A 92 -5.88 2.73 1.19
C PHE A 92 -5.65 3.14 -0.26
N ASN A 93 -6.60 3.87 -0.86
CA ASN A 93 -6.47 4.33 -2.23
C ASN A 93 -5.29 5.30 -2.40
N ALA A 94 -5.05 6.21 -1.45
CA ALA A 94 -3.88 7.09 -1.46
C ALA A 94 -2.58 6.27 -1.36
N LEU A 95 -2.50 5.31 -0.44
CA LEU A 95 -1.32 4.47 -0.27
C LEU A 95 -0.97 3.67 -1.52
N VAL A 96 -1.97 3.07 -2.18
CA VAL A 96 -1.77 2.32 -3.43
C VAL A 96 -1.29 3.26 -4.54
N ARG A 97 -1.93 4.40 -4.71
CA ARG A 97 -1.54 5.41 -5.71
C ARG A 97 -0.10 5.87 -5.51
N ASP A 98 0.27 6.24 -4.29
CA ASP A 98 1.62 6.74 -3.97
C ASP A 98 2.69 5.68 -4.28
N ASN A 99 2.37 4.39 -4.11
CA ASN A 99 3.30 3.30 -4.46
C ASN A 99 3.32 2.98 -5.96
N VAL A 100 2.24 3.23 -6.70
CA VAL A 100 2.24 3.14 -8.18
C VAL A 100 3.10 4.25 -8.78
N GLU A 101 3.05 5.47 -8.23
CA GLU A 101 3.78 6.64 -8.74
C GLU A 101 5.27 6.65 -8.39
N SER A 102 5.73 5.90 -7.39
CA SER A 102 7.12 5.91 -6.91
C SER A 102 8.13 5.20 -7.83
N ILE A 103 7.98 5.30 -9.17
CA ILE A 103 8.76 4.53 -10.14
C ILE A 103 10.04 5.26 -10.55
N ASN A 104 11.09 5.18 -9.72
CA ASN A 104 12.41 5.67 -10.12
C ASN A 104 13.50 4.58 -10.21
N ILE A 105 13.12 3.32 -9.97
CA ILE A 105 14.04 2.18 -9.95
C ILE A 105 14.65 1.95 -11.34
N GLY A 106 13.84 2.03 -12.40
CA GLY A 106 14.31 1.84 -13.77
C GLY A 106 15.46 2.77 -14.14
N ASN A 107 15.35 4.05 -13.81
CA ASN A 107 16.39 5.05 -14.11
C ASN A 107 17.70 4.77 -13.36
N ARG A 108 17.62 4.34 -12.10
CA ARG A 108 18.82 3.97 -11.31
C ARG A 108 19.55 2.77 -11.91
N TYR A 109 18.83 1.74 -12.39
CA TYR A 109 19.42 0.61 -13.08
C TYR A 109 19.97 0.97 -14.47
N LEU A 110 19.33 1.89 -15.19
CA LEU A 110 19.87 2.44 -16.43
C LEU A 110 21.19 3.16 -16.21
N GLU A 111 21.32 3.97 -15.17
CA GLU A 111 22.58 4.62 -14.80
C GLU A 111 23.68 3.59 -14.54
N ILE A 112 23.37 2.54 -13.79
CA ILE A 112 24.30 1.44 -13.52
C ILE A 112 24.77 0.77 -14.82
N THR A 113 23.86 0.47 -15.75
CA THR A 113 24.23 -0.18 -17.04
C THR A 113 25.10 0.74 -17.91
N GLN A 114 24.81 2.04 -17.97
CA GLN A 114 25.61 3.01 -18.70
C GLN A 114 27.03 3.19 -18.12
N MET A 115 27.14 3.25 -16.78
CA MET A 115 28.44 3.26 -16.10
C MET A 115 29.24 2.00 -16.45
N PHE A 116 28.54 0.86 -16.48
CA PHE A 116 29.12 -0.44 -16.80
C PHE A 116 29.63 -0.51 -18.24
N ASP A 117 28.84 -0.09 -19.23
CA ASP A 117 29.22 -0.05 -20.65
C ASP A 117 30.47 0.79 -20.85
N SER A 118 30.58 1.90 -20.15
CA SER A 118 31.77 2.76 -20.19
C SER A 118 33.02 2.04 -19.66
N VAL A 119 32.91 1.22 -18.60
CA VAL A 119 34.05 0.42 -18.09
C VAL A 119 34.42 -0.72 -19.06
N ARG A 120 33.43 -1.39 -19.63
CA ARG A 120 33.59 -2.45 -20.61
C ARG A 120 34.34 -1.96 -21.85
N ASP A 121 33.92 -0.82 -22.42
CA ASP A 121 34.50 -0.28 -23.64
C ASP A 121 35.96 0.18 -23.43
N ASP A 122 36.22 0.81 -22.28
CA ASP A 122 37.59 1.16 -21.90
C ASP A 122 38.46 -0.11 -21.70
N SER A 123 37.89 -1.17 -21.09
CA SER A 123 38.57 -2.46 -20.90
C SER A 123 38.88 -3.17 -22.22
N LYS A 124 37.92 -3.19 -23.18
CA LYS A 124 38.15 -3.72 -24.55
C LYS A 124 39.26 -2.96 -25.28
N THR A 125 39.31 -1.65 -25.12
CA THR A 125 40.38 -0.82 -25.72
C THR A 125 41.74 -1.17 -25.15
N LEU A 126 41.83 -1.33 -23.82
CA LEU A 126 43.08 -1.75 -23.18
C LEU A 126 43.54 -3.14 -23.62
N ILE A 127 42.62 -4.10 -23.74
CA ILE A 127 42.95 -5.47 -24.19
C ILE A 127 43.47 -5.46 -25.64
N ARG A 128 42.86 -4.68 -26.54
CA ARG A 128 43.35 -4.54 -27.92
C ARG A 128 44.76 -3.93 -27.99
N GLN A 129 45.05 -2.93 -27.16
CA GLN A 129 46.37 -2.34 -27.09
C GLN A 129 47.46 -3.28 -26.55
N LEU A 130 47.06 -4.38 -25.91
CA LEU A 130 47.97 -5.42 -25.43
C LEU A 130 48.32 -6.45 -26.48
N ASP A 131 47.57 -6.52 -27.58
CA ASP A 131 47.80 -7.52 -28.66
C ASP A 131 49.18 -7.34 -29.32
N ASP A 132 49.66 -6.12 -29.43
CA ASP A 132 50.96 -5.82 -30.03
C ASP A 132 52.16 -5.96 -29.06
N GLY A 133 51.91 -6.36 -27.81
CA GLY A 133 52.97 -6.62 -26.81
C GLY A 133 53.75 -5.42 -26.33
N LYS A 134 53.54 -4.20 -26.88
CA LYS A 134 54.19 -2.94 -26.48
C LYS A 134 53.24 -1.78 -26.65
N PHE A 135 53.01 -1.05 -25.60
CA PHE A 135 52.28 0.23 -25.69
C PHE A 135 53.09 1.28 -26.47
N SER A 136 52.51 1.83 -27.52
CA SER A 136 53.07 3.00 -28.21
C SER A 136 53.05 4.24 -27.26
N MET A 137 53.82 5.24 -27.60
CA MET A 137 53.83 6.52 -26.80
C MET A 137 52.47 7.19 -26.78
N THR A 138 51.70 7.09 -27.87
CA THR A 138 50.33 7.63 -27.96
C THR A 138 49.36 6.86 -27.10
N GLU A 139 49.44 5.55 -27.04
CA GLU A 139 48.59 4.71 -26.18
C GLU A 139 48.89 4.92 -24.69
N LYS A 140 50.17 5.07 -24.33
CA LYS A 140 50.55 5.45 -22.95
C LYS A 140 49.95 6.80 -22.53
N ALA A 141 50.01 7.81 -23.43
CA ALA A 141 49.43 9.13 -23.17
C ALA A 141 47.88 9.04 -23.06
N GLN A 142 47.23 8.26 -23.95
CA GLN A 142 45.78 8.03 -23.93
C GLN A 142 45.33 7.31 -22.66
N ASN A 143 46.05 6.28 -22.24
CA ASN A 143 45.76 5.53 -21.01
C ASN A 143 45.99 6.37 -19.75
N LEU A 144 47.05 7.23 -19.74
CA LEU A 144 47.29 8.17 -18.65
C LEU A 144 46.16 9.20 -18.57
N TRP A 145 45.76 9.78 -19.71
CA TRP A 145 44.64 10.73 -19.78
C TRP A 145 43.31 10.10 -19.33
N MET A 146 43.02 8.89 -19.76
CA MET A 146 41.83 8.12 -19.33
C MET A 146 41.82 7.90 -17.81
N ARG A 147 42.96 7.49 -17.24
CA ARG A 147 43.12 7.30 -15.78
C ARG A 147 42.94 8.62 -15.01
N MET A 148 43.48 9.72 -15.51
CA MET A 148 43.35 11.02 -14.85
C MET A 148 41.92 11.57 -14.91
N ARG A 149 41.19 11.30 -16.00
CA ARG A 149 39.85 11.89 -16.20
C ARG A 149 38.72 11.00 -15.71
N ARG A 150 38.83 9.66 -15.86
CA ARG A 150 37.76 8.72 -15.57
C ARG A 150 38.06 7.76 -14.41
N GLY A 151 39.31 7.70 -13.96
CA GLY A 151 39.78 6.72 -13.00
C GLY A 151 40.13 5.37 -13.65
N THR A 152 40.66 4.43 -12.85
CA THR A 152 40.96 3.09 -13.33
C THR A 152 39.66 2.28 -13.54
N PRO A 153 39.59 1.37 -14.52
CA PRO A 153 38.44 0.48 -14.69
C PRO A 153 38.06 -0.26 -13.41
N SER A 154 39.04 -0.72 -12.63
CA SER A 154 38.81 -1.41 -11.34
C SER A 154 38.08 -0.49 -10.32
N ALA A 155 38.60 0.71 -10.09
CA ALA A 155 37.99 1.66 -9.13
C ALA A 155 36.59 2.13 -9.56
N ARG A 156 36.36 2.22 -10.86
CA ARG A 156 35.02 2.53 -11.41
C ARG A 156 34.06 1.37 -11.21
N PHE A 157 34.57 0.15 -11.38
CA PHE A 157 33.79 -1.05 -11.18
C PHE A 157 33.38 -1.23 -9.70
N GLU A 158 34.28 -1.00 -8.77
CA GLU A 158 33.94 -1.01 -7.33
C GLU A 158 32.78 -0.04 -7.02
N LYS A 159 32.82 1.18 -7.58
CA LYS A 159 31.72 2.14 -7.43
C LYS A 159 30.39 1.62 -8.02
N ILE A 160 30.46 0.92 -9.14
CA ILE A 160 29.25 0.32 -9.74
C ILE A 160 28.67 -0.76 -8.84
N ILE A 161 29.53 -1.60 -8.25
CA ILE A 161 29.11 -2.63 -7.29
C ILE A 161 28.44 -2.01 -6.08
N ASP A 162 29.04 -0.97 -5.51
CA ASP A 162 28.48 -0.31 -4.33
C ASP A 162 27.13 0.33 -4.65
N LEU A 163 27.05 1.06 -5.77
CA LEU A 163 25.78 1.64 -6.22
C LEU A 163 24.72 0.56 -6.49
N TYR A 164 25.13 -0.56 -7.09
CA TYR A 164 24.23 -1.69 -7.30
C TYR A 164 23.69 -2.27 -5.99
N LYS A 165 24.57 -2.48 -5.00
CA LYS A 165 24.16 -3.02 -3.69
C LYS A 165 23.12 -2.12 -3.03
N ASP A 166 23.31 -0.82 -3.07
CA ASP A 166 22.37 0.16 -2.53
C ASP A 166 21.03 0.13 -3.29
N VAL A 167 21.08 0.16 -4.62
CA VAL A 167 19.86 0.11 -5.45
C VAL A 167 19.12 -1.21 -5.29
N ALA A 168 19.85 -2.34 -5.18
CA ALA A 168 19.25 -3.64 -4.99
C ALA A 168 18.59 -3.79 -3.62
N ALA A 169 19.22 -3.26 -2.55
CA ALA A 169 18.65 -3.25 -1.22
C ALA A 169 17.38 -2.39 -1.16
N ASP A 170 17.42 -1.19 -1.71
CA ASP A 170 16.26 -0.29 -1.79
C ASP A 170 15.12 -0.94 -2.59
N THR A 171 15.45 -1.56 -3.74
CA THR A 171 14.45 -2.23 -4.60
C THR A 171 13.78 -3.39 -3.85
N ARG A 172 14.56 -4.21 -3.15
CA ARG A 172 14.01 -5.31 -2.36
C ARG A 172 13.07 -4.81 -1.27
N ASN A 173 13.50 -3.82 -0.50
CA ASN A 173 12.67 -3.23 0.56
C ASN A 173 11.36 -2.64 0.00
N GLN A 174 11.43 -2.03 -1.19
CA GLN A 174 10.24 -1.50 -1.85
C GLN A 174 9.31 -2.62 -2.35
N LEU A 175 9.84 -3.70 -2.94
CA LEU A 175 9.06 -4.86 -3.36
C LEU A 175 8.36 -5.54 -2.18
N GLU A 176 9.05 -5.73 -1.06
CA GLU A 176 8.47 -6.28 0.17
C GLU A 176 7.33 -5.39 0.71
N ARG A 177 7.52 -4.07 0.66
CA ARG A 177 6.49 -3.11 1.05
C ARG A 177 5.27 -3.16 0.12
N GLU A 178 5.48 -3.17 -1.19
CA GLU A 178 4.41 -3.25 -2.19
C GLU A 178 3.61 -4.55 -2.05
N GLN A 179 4.29 -5.69 -1.85
CA GLN A 179 3.63 -6.96 -1.62
C GLN A 179 2.73 -6.92 -0.39
N ALA A 180 3.21 -6.39 0.72
CA ALA A 180 2.41 -6.30 1.93
C ALA A 180 1.23 -5.30 1.79
N ILE A 181 1.38 -4.23 1.01
CA ILE A 181 0.27 -3.32 0.68
C ILE A 181 -0.78 -4.05 -0.15
N MET A 182 -0.37 -4.83 -1.15
CA MET A 182 -1.30 -5.64 -1.95
C MET A 182 -2.06 -6.65 -1.10
N ASP A 183 -1.38 -7.35 -0.20
CA ASP A 183 -2.00 -8.31 0.72
C ASP A 183 -3.02 -7.63 1.64
N GLY A 184 -2.66 -6.49 2.24
CA GLY A 184 -3.57 -5.71 3.07
C GLY A 184 -4.76 -5.16 2.29
N TYR A 185 -4.56 -4.80 1.04
CA TYR A 185 -5.64 -4.30 0.19
C TYR A 185 -6.64 -5.40 -0.20
N ILE A 186 -6.20 -6.64 -0.34
CA ILE A 186 -7.11 -7.78 -0.57
C ILE A 186 -8.09 -7.91 0.60
N ASP A 187 -7.60 -7.87 1.84
CA ASP A 187 -8.46 -7.88 3.02
C ASP A 187 -9.39 -6.66 3.06
N PHE A 188 -8.90 -5.48 2.71
CA PHE A 188 -9.71 -4.28 2.64
C PHE A 188 -10.83 -4.39 1.58
N ARG A 189 -10.56 -5.00 0.42
CA ARG A 189 -11.60 -5.26 -0.59
C ARG A 189 -12.71 -6.17 -0.08
N PHE A 190 -12.38 -7.18 0.72
CA PHE A 190 -13.41 -8.01 1.36
C PHE A 190 -14.26 -7.17 2.33
N ALA A 191 -13.65 -6.28 3.10
CA ALA A 191 -14.41 -5.37 3.97
C ALA A 191 -15.33 -4.43 3.17
N LEU A 192 -14.86 -3.89 2.03
CA LEU A 192 -15.68 -3.07 1.13
C LEU A 192 -16.87 -3.85 0.58
N LYS A 193 -16.66 -5.09 0.15
CA LYS A 193 -17.75 -5.93 -0.38
C LYS A 193 -18.77 -6.28 0.68
N GLU A 194 -18.34 -6.61 1.89
CA GLU A 194 -19.26 -6.83 3.00
C GLU A 194 -20.03 -5.55 3.39
N ALA A 195 -19.37 -4.39 3.39
CA ALA A 195 -20.03 -3.11 3.63
C ALA A 195 -21.08 -2.78 2.56
N GLU A 196 -20.81 -3.09 1.30
CA GLU A 196 -21.78 -2.97 0.19
C GLU A 196 -23.00 -3.86 0.44
N ILE A 197 -22.76 -5.13 0.81
CA ILE A 197 -23.86 -6.08 1.11
C ILE A 197 -24.72 -5.55 2.26
N LEU A 198 -24.09 -5.10 3.36
CA LEU A 198 -24.82 -4.54 4.50
C LEU A 198 -25.61 -3.29 4.12
N SER A 199 -25.04 -2.42 3.27
CA SER A 199 -25.76 -1.21 2.80
C SER A 199 -27.00 -1.59 1.99
N ARG A 200 -26.92 -2.60 1.12
CA ARG A 200 -28.07 -3.10 0.34
C ARG A 200 -29.12 -3.74 1.25
N GLU A 201 -28.70 -4.51 2.26
CA GLU A 201 -29.62 -5.05 3.26
C GLU A 201 -30.35 -3.95 4.04
N LEU A 202 -29.64 -2.85 4.39
CA LEU A 202 -30.27 -1.69 5.04
C LEU A 202 -31.30 -1.02 4.14
N VAL A 203 -31.02 -0.86 2.84
CA VAL A 203 -31.97 -0.32 1.85
C VAL A 203 -33.23 -1.20 1.79
N GLU A 204 -33.05 -2.53 1.67
CA GLU A 204 -34.18 -3.48 1.61
C GLU A 204 -35.01 -3.49 2.90
N THR A 205 -34.35 -3.47 4.05
CA THR A 205 -35.00 -3.46 5.37
C THR A 205 -35.74 -2.15 5.64
N HIS A 206 -35.21 -1.01 5.14
CA HIS A 206 -35.81 0.31 5.34
C HIS A 206 -36.94 0.65 4.36
N ALA A 207 -36.99 0.00 3.19
CA ALA A 207 -38.02 0.24 2.18
C ALA A 207 -39.47 0.13 2.69
N PRO A 208 -39.84 -0.89 3.51
CA PRO A 208 -41.19 -0.98 4.09
C PRO A 208 -41.52 0.20 5.03
N THR A 209 -40.53 0.73 5.77
CA THR A 209 -40.70 1.89 6.66
C THR A 209 -41.01 3.15 5.87
N LEU A 210 -40.28 3.36 4.75
CA LEU A 210 -40.55 4.45 3.83
C LEU A 210 -41.98 4.36 3.23
N GLU A 211 -42.42 3.19 2.78
CA GLU A 211 -43.76 3.00 2.21
C GLU A 211 -44.87 3.20 3.26
N ALA A 212 -44.63 2.79 4.51
CA ALA A 212 -45.55 3.07 5.62
C ALA A 212 -45.66 4.58 5.91
N ALA A 213 -44.54 5.30 5.95
CA ALA A 213 -44.51 6.75 6.14
C ALA A 213 -45.24 7.50 5.00
N LYS A 214 -45.00 7.07 3.75
CA LYS A 214 -45.68 7.60 2.57
C LYS A 214 -47.18 7.38 2.61
N THR A 215 -47.62 6.20 3.01
CA THR A 215 -49.05 5.87 3.17
C THR A 215 -49.68 6.72 4.28
N THR A 216 -48.98 6.89 5.39
CA THR A 216 -49.44 7.72 6.52
C THR A 216 -49.62 9.19 6.08
N PHE A 217 -48.68 9.74 5.35
CA PHE A 217 -48.78 11.08 4.80
C PHE A 217 -49.93 11.20 3.78
N ALA A 218 -50.09 10.24 2.87
CA ALA A 218 -51.20 10.25 1.91
C ALA A 218 -52.57 10.19 2.61
N ASN A 219 -52.73 9.38 3.62
CA ASN A 219 -53.96 9.28 4.41
C ASN A 219 -54.24 10.58 5.18
N ALA A 220 -53.23 11.18 5.79
CA ALA A 220 -53.37 12.48 6.49
C ALA A 220 -53.77 13.62 5.50
N GLN A 221 -53.18 13.63 4.31
CA GLN A 221 -53.53 14.58 3.24
C GLN A 221 -55.00 14.39 2.79
N ALA A 222 -55.45 13.14 2.59
CA ALA A 222 -56.83 12.83 2.24
C ALA A 222 -57.83 13.26 3.34
N ALA A 223 -57.47 13.06 4.60
CA ALA A 223 -58.30 13.50 5.76
C ALA A 223 -58.49 15.02 5.80
N VAL A 224 -57.43 15.79 5.53
CA VAL A 224 -57.54 17.26 5.44
C VAL A 224 -58.48 17.65 4.28
N THR A 225 -58.35 17.00 3.15
CA THR A 225 -59.18 17.25 1.96
C THR A 225 -60.64 16.93 2.24
N ALA A 226 -60.95 15.80 2.87
CA ALA A 226 -62.30 15.39 3.25
C ALA A 226 -62.95 16.32 4.29
N ALA A 227 -62.15 16.93 5.15
CA ALA A 227 -62.60 17.85 6.19
C ALA A 227 -62.71 19.31 5.75
N ALA A 228 -62.78 19.62 4.46
CA ALA A 228 -62.82 20.99 3.92
C ALA A 228 -63.96 21.81 4.47
N THR A 229 -65.10 21.20 4.83
CA THR A 229 -66.30 21.84 5.40
C THR A 229 -66.43 21.65 6.91
N ALA A 230 -65.45 21.00 7.59
CA ALA A 230 -65.49 20.77 9.03
C ALA A 230 -65.22 22.04 9.81
N GLU A 231 -65.57 21.96 11.12
CA GLU A 231 -65.27 23.03 12.08
C GLU A 231 -63.78 23.39 12.13
N GLN A 232 -63.47 24.69 12.28
CA GLN A 232 -62.12 25.24 12.27
C GLN A 232 -61.13 24.45 13.15
N GLY A 233 -61.56 24.13 14.42
CA GLY A 233 -60.70 23.36 15.35
C GLY A 233 -60.34 21.94 14.88
N THR A 234 -61.28 21.27 14.19
CA THR A 234 -61.05 19.96 13.61
C THR A 234 -60.10 20.03 12.41
N ARG A 235 -60.27 21.02 11.54
CA ARG A 235 -59.37 21.23 10.40
C ARG A 235 -57.94 21.50 10.85
N SER A 236 -57.72 22.39 11.85
CA SER A 236 -56.40 22.70 12.34
C SER A 236 -55.66 21.47 12.91
N LYS A 237 -56.38 20.56 13.59
CA LYS A 237 -55.81 19.31 14.08
C LYS A 237 -55.39 18.37 12.95
N LEU A 238 -56.20 18.26 11.89
CA LEU A 238 -55.90 17.45 10.73
C LEU A 238 -54.74 18.02 9.91
N GLU A 239 -54.65 19.35 9.78
CA GLU A 239 -53.54 20.03 9.13
C GLU A 239 -52.23 19.81 9.88
N LEU A 240 -52.25 19.88 11.23
CA LEU A 240 -51.08 19.54 12.05
C LEU A 240 -50.65 18.10 11.86
N ALA A 241 -51.57 17.14 11.91
CA ALA A 241 -51.29 15.73 11.72
C ALA A 241 -50.69 15.43 10.32
N ARG A 242 -51.19 16.12 9.26
CA ARG A 242 -50.64 16.05 7.93
C ARG A 242 -49.19 16.56 7.88
N ASP A 243 -48.90 17.70 8.52
CA ASP A 243 -47.59 18.32 8.53
C ASP A 243 -46.59 17.46 9.29
N GLU A 244 -46.98 16.86 10.44
CA GLU A 244 -46.19 15.87 11.16
C GLU A 244 -45.90 14.63 10.30
N ALA A 245 -46.93 14.09 9.63
CA ALA A 245 -46.76 12.93 8.72
C ALA A 245 -45.86 13.25 7.54
N LYS A 246 -45.91 14.47 7.01
CA LYS A 246 -45.04 14.95 5.93
C LYS A 246 -43.58 14.99 6.37
N ILE A 247 -43.30 15.56 7.55
CA ILE A 247 -41.95 15.62 8.12
C ILE A 247 -41.42 14.20 8.33
N GLY A 248 -42.24 13.29 8.84
CA GLY A 248 -41.91 11.88 8.99
C GLY A 248 -41.52 11.23 7.66
N TYR A 249 -42.38 11.39 6.63
CA TYR A 249 -42.10 10.86 5.29
C TYR A 249 -40.79 11.41 4.69
N GLU A 250 -40.58 12.73 4.75
CA GLU A 250 -39.37 13.40 4.22
C GLU A 250 -38.09 12.93 4.94
N ARG A 251 -38.17 12.59 6.23
CA ARG A 251 -37.05 12.02 6.97
C ARG A 251 -36.72 10.60 6.49
N GLU A 252 -37.71 9.74 6.41
CA GLU A 252 -37.52 8.34 5.96
C GLU A 252 -37.07 8.27 4.49
N ASP A 253 -37.56 9.16 3.62
CA ASP A 253 -37.13 9.25 2.24
C ASP A 253 -35.66 9.67 2.15
N ARG A 254 -35.21 10.69 2.90
CA ARG A 254 -33.80 11.07 2.95
C ARG A 254 -32.91 9.92 3.44
N SER A 255 -33.33 9.22 4.48
CA SER A 255 -32.59 8.07 4.99
C SER A 255 -32.45 6.97 3.95
N TYR A 256 -33.51 6.67 3.23
CA TYR A 256 -33.51 5.66 2.15
C TYR A 256 -32.57 6.05 0.99
N GLN A 257 -32.65 7.31 0.52
CA GLN A 257 -31.78 7.80 -0.53
C GLN A 257 -30.32 7.77 -0.12
N LEU A 258 -29.99 8.20 1.11
CA LEU A 258 -28.61 8.17 1.62
C LEU A 258 -28.07 6.73 1.68
N LEU A 259 -28.85 5.77 2.19
CA LEU A 259 -28.42 4.36 2.23
C LEU A 259 -28.17 3.79 0.82
N LYS A 260 -29.00 4.17 -0.15
CA LYS A 260 -28.84 3.79 -1.55
C LYS A 260 -27.57 4.37 -2.16
N ASP A 261 -27.33 5.68 -1.95
CA ASP A 261 -26.14 6.36 -2.44
C ASP A 261 -24.87 5.77 -1.83
N VAL A 262 -24.91 5.39 -0.55
CA VAL A 262 -23.80 4.72 0.13
C VAL A 262 -23.52 3.34 -0.48
N ALA A 263 -24.55 2.54 -0.76
CA ALA A 263 -24.38 1.24 -1.38
C ALA A 263 -23.75 1.35 -2.79
N GLU A 264 -24.17 2.35 -3.57
CA GLU A 264 -23.60 2.63 -4.88
C GLU A 264 -22.15 3.10 -4.80
N ASN A 265 -21.84 4.03 -3.89
CA ASN A 265 -20.47 4.49 -3.64
C ASN A 265 -19.52 3.36 -3.22
N LEU A 266 -19.97 2.43 -2.38
CA LEU A 266 -19.19 1.27 -1.98
C LEU A 266 -18.93 0.32 -3.14
N SER A 267 -19.91 0.11 -4.02
CA SER A 267 -19.74 -0.68 -5.25
C SER A 267 -18.69 -0.05 -6.18
N ILE A 268 -18.80 1.25 -6.43
CA ILE A 268 -17.81 2.01 -7.22
C ILE A 268 -16.44 1.94 -6.56
N GLY A 269 -16.36 2.13 -5.25
CA GLY A 269 -15.12 2.04 -4.48
C GLY A 269 -14.43 0.67 -4.60
N TYR A 270 -15.22 -0.40 -4.62
CA TYR A 270 -14.72 -1.76 -4.84
C TYR A 270 -14.11 -1.94 -6.24
N ASP A 271 -14.78 -1.47 -7.29
CA ASP A 271 -14.34 -1.59 -8.69
C ASP A 271 -13.09 -0.73 -8.97
N VAL A 272 -13.08 0.51 -8.46
CA VAL A 272 -11.90 1.39 -8.54
C VAL A 272 -10.72 0.77 -7.82
N GLY A 273 -10.96 0.20 -6.64
CA GLY A 273 -9.95 -0.50 -5.86
C GLY A 273 -9.34 -1.68 -6.61
N GLU A 274 -10.13 -2.46 -7.33
CA GLU A 274 -9.62 -3.56 -8.17
C GLU A 274 -8.67 -3.06 -9.26
N THR A 275 -9.03 -1.97 -9.90
CA THR A 275 -8.18 -1.35 -10.94
C THR A 275 -6.85 -0.88 -10.35
N LEU A 276 -6.88 -0.21 -9.20
CA LEU A 276 -5.67 0.27 -8.52
C LEU A 276 -4.72 -0.86 -8.13
N VAL A 277 -5.24 -1.94 -7.55
CA VAL A 277 -4.40 -3.11 -7.16
C VAL A 277 -3.84 -3.82 -8.38
N THR A 278 -4.62 -3.95 -9.45
CA THR A 278 -4.13 -4.52 -10.69
C THR A 278 -2.96 -3.72 -11.25
N LYS A 279 -3.05 -2.39 -11.21
CA LYS A 279 -1.95 -1.50 -11.64
C LYS A 279 -0.74 -1.61 -10.72
N LEU A 280 -0.93 -1.64 -9.41
CA LEU A 280 0.15 -1.84 -8.44
C LEU A 280 0.87 -3.18 -8.68
N LYS A 281 0.11 -4.25 -8.90
CA LYS A 281 0.67 -5.57 -9.20
C LYS A 281 1.49 -5.56 -10.50
N GLN A 282 0.98 -4.94 -11.57
CA GLN A 282 1.74 -4.82 -12.83
C GLN A 282 3.07 -4.08 -12.61
N THR A 283 3.05 -3.00 -11.84
CA THR A 283 4.24 -2.23 -11.51
C THR A 283 5.22 -3.02 -10.67
N HIS A 284 4.72 -3.73 -9.65
CA HIS A 284 5.50 -4.64 -8.81
C HIS A 284 6.18 -5.74 -9.62
N ASP A 285 5.44 -6.44 -10.49
CA ASP A 285 5.98 -7.52 -11.33
C ASP A 285 7.10 -7.02 -12.25
N VAL A 286 6.98 -5.82 -12.81
CA VAL A 286 8.02 -5.20 -13.64
C VAL A 286 9.26 -4.86 -12.80
N LYS A 287 9.10 -4.30 -11.60
CA LYS A 287 10.21 -4.01 -10.68
C LYS A 287 10.93 -5.30 -10.23
N ASP A 288 10.17 -6.34 -9.89
CA ASP A 288 10.72 -7.65 -9.51
C ASP A 288 11.52 -8.26 -10.67
N GLN A 289 11.04 -8.14 -11.91
CA GLN A 289 11.77 -8.59 -13.08
C GLN A 289 13.11 -7.85 -13.25
N VAL A 290 13.11 -6.51 -13.07
CA VAL A 290 14.35 -5.72 -13.12
C VAL A 290 15.31 -6.14 -12.01
N TYR A 291 14.81 -6.28 -10.79
CA TYR A 291 15.58 -6.72 -9.63
C TYR A 291 16.24 -8.08 -9.86
N ARG A 292 15.47 -9.09 -10.28
CA ARG A 292 16.00 -10.45 -10.55
C ARG A 292 17.07 -10.46 -11.67
N ARG A 293 16.85 -9.70 -12.73
CA ARG A 293 17.84 -9.56 -13.80
C ARG A 293 19.10 -8.87 -13.34
N SER A 294 18.98 -7.84 -12.50
CA SER A 294 20.13 -7.15 -11.91
C SER A 294 20.94 -8.11 -11.01
N VAL A 295 20.27 -8.89 -10.16
CA VAL A 295 20.93 -9.89 -9.31
C VAL A 295 21.70 -10.90 -10.18
N THR A 296 21.04 -11.44 -11.22
CA THR A 296 21.70 -12.40 -12.15
C THR A 296 22.89 -11.74 -12.83
N PHE A 297 22.74 -10.52 -13.34
CA PHE A 297 23.80 -9.77 -14.00
C PHE A 297 25.03 -9.61 -13.08
N PHE A 298 24.84 -9.10 -11.87
CA PHE A 298 25.96 -8.83 -10.97
C PHE A 298 26.57 -10.11 -10.39
N THR A 299 25.78 -11.12 -10.06
CA THR A 299 26.31 -12.42 -9.56
C THR A 299 27.14 -13.13 -10.62
N THR A 300 26.67 -13.16 -11.88
CA THR A 300 27.40 -13.81 -12.97
C THR A 300 28.70 -13.08 -13.29
N ASN A 301 28.70 -11.76 -13.17
CA ASN A 301 29.79 -10.91 -13.59
C ASN A 301 30.82 -10.60 -12.50
N GLU A 302 30.53 -10.90 -11.23
CA GLU A 302 31.48 -10.71 -10.13
C GLU A 302 32.82 -11.42 -10.41
N HIS A 303 32.79 -12.63 -10.99
CA HIS A 303 33.99 -13.37 -11.39
C HIS A 303 34.73 -12.70 -12.54
N VAL A 304 34.03 -12.25 -13.57
CA VAL A 304 34.64 -11.58 -14.74
C VAL A 304 35.35 -10.31 -14.30
N PHE A 305 34.74 -9.55 -13.39
CA PHE A 305 35.33 -8.30 -12.90
C PHE A 305 36.48 -8.51 -11.93
N THR A 306 36.43 -9.56 -11.10
CA THR A 306 37.55 -9.94 -10.25
C THR A 306 38.76 -10.30 -11.11
N ILE A 307 38.57 -11.04 -12.20
CA ILE A 307 39.62 -11.39 -13.14
C ILE A 307 40.13 -10.11 -13.84
N LEU A 308 39.26 -9.23 -14.33
CA LEU A 308 39.65 -7.95 -14.93
C LEU A 308 40.45 -7.07 -13.99
N GLY A 309 40.03 -6.97 -12.73
CA GLY A 309 40.73 -6.21 -11.69
C GLY A 309 42.13 -6.78 -11.46
N THR A 310 42.24 -8.10 -11.37
CA THR A 310 43.52 -8.82 -11.18
C THR A 310 44.47 -8.62 -12.38
N VAL A 311 43.95 -8.78 -13.61
CA VAL A 311 44.73 -8.59 -14.86
C VAL A 311 45.22 -7.14 -14.92
N TYR A 312 44.38 -6.16 -14.57
CA TYR A 312 44.73 -4.77 -14.63
C TYR A 312 45.79 -4.37 -13.58
N THR A 313 45.72 -4.97 -12.40
CA THR A 313 46.67 -4.72 -11.30
C THR A 313 48.02 -5.42 -11.57
N SER A 314 47.99 -6.65 -12.12
CA SER A 314 49.20 -7.42 -12.44
C SER A 314 49.99 -6.85 -13.61
N GLN A 315 49.36 -6.13 -14.55
CA GLN A 315 50.08 -5.49 -15.67
C GLN A 315 50.98 -4.31 -15.25
N GLN A 316 50.82 -3.79 -14.04
CA GLN A 316 51.77 -2.84 -13.50
C GLN A 316 53.08 -3.48 -13.05
N GLY A 317 53.16 -4.82 -12.98
CA GLY A 317 54.29 -5.60 -12.50
C GLY A 317 54.92 -6.63 -13.44
N LEU A 318 54.29 -6.96 -14.61
CA LEU A 318 54.67 -8.10 -15.40
C LEU A 318 55.18 -7.75 -16.82
N ASN A 319 56.49 -7.70 -16.96
CA ASN A 319 57.20 -7.79 -18.22
C ASN A 319 57.49 -9.24 -18.67
N GLU A 320 56.94 -10.30 -17.99
CA GLU A 320 57.52 -11.66 -18.15
C GLU A 320 56.54 -12.83 -18.37
N ALA A 321 55.26 -12.68 -18.66
CA ALA A 321 54.38 -13.85 -18.82
C ALA A 321 53.59 -13.83 -20.13
N THR A 322 54.26 -14.02 -21.26
CA THR A 322 53.69 -13.96 -22.64
C THR A 322 52.78 -15.13 -23.03
N ARG A 323 52.75 -16.26 -22.32
CA ARG A 323 51.92 -17.45 -22.70
C ARG A 323 50.63 -17.62 -21.90
N SER A 324 50.53 -17.02 -20.72
CA SER A 324 49.29 -17.04 -19.91
C SER A 324 48.30 -15.96 -20.35
N THR A 325 48.76 -15.02 -21.17
CA THR A 325 48.01 -13.84 -21.55
C THR A 325 46.90 -14.12 -22.57
N GLU A 326 47.11 -15.11 -23.49
CA GLU A 326 46.17 -15.35 -24.63
C GLU A 326 44.90 -16.07 -24.20
N ALA A 327 45.01 -17.13 -23.40
CA ALA A 327 43.82 -17.79 -22.82
C ALA A 327 43.06 -16.88 -21.84
N MET A 328 43.78 -15.99 -21.13
CA MET A 328 43.18 -15.02 -20.24
C MET A 328 42.47 -13.89 -21.00
N LYS A 329 43.03 -13.45 -22.15
CA LYS A 329 42.40 -12.48 -23.06
C LYS A 329 41.11 -13.04 -23.66
N GLU A 330 41.15 -14.30 -24.14
CA GLU A 330 39.98 -14.95 -24.72
C GLU A 330 38.86 -15.12 -23.68
N GLY A 331 39.21 -15.59 -22.50
CA GLY A 331 38.27 -15.71 -21.38
C GLY A 331 37.66 -14.37 -20.93
N VAL A 332 38.46 -13.31 -20.86
CA VAL A 332 37.98 -11.97 -20.53
C VAL A 332 37.12 -11.38 -21.64
N ASN A 333 37.53 -11.53 -22.93
CA ASN A 333 36.71 -11.02 -24.05
C ASN A 333 35.35 -11.72 -24.11
N LYS A 334 35.33 -13.05 -23.95
CA LYS A 334 34.08 -13.80 -23.90
C LYS A 334 33.23 -13.39 -22.70
N GLY A 335 33.83 -13.25 -21.52
CA GLY A 335 33.12 -12.75 -20.33
C GLY A 335 32.57 -11.35 -20.53
N LEU A 336 33.29 -10.44 -21.22
CA LEU A 336 32.79 -9.11 -21.54
C LEU A 336 31.63 -9.10 -22.56
N GLU A 337 31.59 -10.07 -23.46
CA GLU A 337 30.47 -10.26 -24.40
C GLU A 337 29.23 -10.79 -23.69
N ASP A 338 29.38 -11.82 -22.85
CA ASP A 338 28.30 -12.37 -22.04
C ASP A 338 27.69 -11.30 -21.11
N VAL A 339 28.55 -10.47 -20.51
CA VAL A 339 28.15 -9.32 -19.70
C VAL A 339 27.38 -8.27 -20.49
N ALA A 340 27.79 -8.01 -21.75
CA ALA A 340 27.10 -7.05 -22.60
C ALA A 340 25.68 -7.52 -22.95
N ASP A 341 25.48 -8.82 -23.15
CA ASP A 341 24.17 -9.41 -23.43
C ASP A 341 23.25 -9.30 -22.21
N LEU A 342 23.74 -9.66 -21.03
CA LEU A 342 23.01 -9.51 -19.78
C LEU A 342 22.70 -8.05 -19.47
N GLY A 343 23.63 -7.13 -19.77
CA GLY A 343 23.42 -5.67 -19.62
C GLY A 343 22.30 -5.16 -20.51
N ARG A 344 22.24 -5.59 -21.77
CA ARG A 344 21.13 -5.24 -22.68
C ARG A 344 19.78 -5.77 -22.20
N ASP A 345 19.76 -6.94 -21.60
CA ASP A 345 18.52 -7.50 -21.03
C ASP A 345 18.07 -6.74 -19.79
N LEU A 346 19.00 -6.31 -18.93
CA LEU A 346 18.70 -5.46 -17.78
C LEU A 346 18.22 -4.08 -18.22
N GLU A 347 18.89 -3.47 -19.22
CA GLU A 347 18.51 -2.19 -19.80
C GLU A 347 17.08 -2.22 -20.37
N ARG A 348 16.74 -3.25 -21.15
CA ARG A 348 15.38 -3.44 -21.68
C ARG A 348 14.34 -3.56 -20.57
N ALA A 349 14.66 -4.30 -19.49
CA ALA A 349 13.77 -4.42 -18.36
C ALA A 349 13.60 -3.10 -17.61
N ALA A 350 14.69 -2.35 -17.43
CA ALA A 350 14.68 -1.05 -16.78
C ALA A 350 13.90 0.00 -17.58
N LEU A 351 14.08 0.03 -18.91
CA LEU A 351 13.29 0.87 -19.81
C LEU A 351 11.81 0.53 -19.76
N LYS A 352 11.45 -0.76 -19.78
CA LYS A 352 10.05 -1.19 -19.63
C LYS A 352 9.47 -0.77 -18.28
N ALA A 353 10.26 -0.79 -17.20
CA ALA A 353 9.86 -0.30 -15.89
C ALA A 353 9.62 1.21 -15.87
N GLY A 354 10.46 1.99 -16.58
CA GLY A 354 10.33 3.45 -16.65
C GLY A 354 9.18 3.93 -17.52
N TYR A 355 8.88 3.23 -18.62
CA TYR A 355 7.82 3.63 -19.56
C TYR A 355 6.47 2.92 -19.34
N GLY A 356 6.44 1.82 -18.59
CA GLY A 356 5.23 1.02 -18.37
C GLY A 356 4.14 1.70 -17.53
N SER A 357 4.41 2.88 -16.98
CA SER A 357 3.45 3.68 -16.21
C SER A 357 2.64 4.68 -17.05
N PHE A 358 2.93 4.80 -18.34
CA PHE A 358 2.27 5.76 -19.24
C PHE A 358 1.32 5.12 -20.27
N CYS A 359 1.10 3.80 -20.24
CA CYS A 359 0.18 3.10 -21.13
C CYS A 359 -1.01 2.50 -20.39
#